data_6f879a9aee938cc3ebde198bd46589bb
#
_entry.id   6f879a9aee938cc3ebde198bd46589bb
#
_cell.length_a   1.000
_cell.length_b   1.000
_cell.length_c   1.000
_cell.angle_alpha   90.00
_cell.angle_beta   90.00
_cell.angle_gamma   90.00
#
_symmetry.space_group_name_H-M   'P 1'
#
loop_
_entity.id
_entity.type
_entity.pdbx_description
1 polymer ?
#
loop_
_entity_poly.entity_id
_entity_poly.type
_entity_poly.pdbx_seq_one_letter_code
_entity_poly.pdbx_strand_id
1 'polypeptide(L)'
;NDEVTRTILDDVVTVLIPSANPDGQVLVTDWYRKNVGTDYERARMPWLYHHYAGHDNNRDFFQANLVETQYWMDAMYHKTYPQLYLDQHQMGSSGPRIFVPPYPAPMNPDVHPLQWQQLQFIGGGMVADLQAEQKQGVVTGSMYRIWGQEGALTGRYHNIVALLTETASARIASPDTVSLAALERGAAPGRGLGQYGFQMAFVDPWMGGEWTLGDIVDYQTIAAMSFLEQSAKFREHYVMGRWQMASETIEKGQAEGPNAYVIPIDQSDPVAAAEMVSKLVLQGLEVHQATESFEATVEFDLWESPDGGSMEAAGEDEDGEGEDEDEGHDEDGHDDDEDEGDDEDAEADDEDDDEGDHEEAEADEELRTFPAGSWIIYGAQPGRAAVLDLIEPRRRELLHEWPEGPYVRNYDGAAYTMPLQMGVAALRVDDDFEVATTPAMGGPLTPPALPTADM
;
A
#
# COMPACT_ATOMS: atom_id res chain seq x y z
N ASN A 1 30.60 14.02 12.96
CA ASN A 1 30.69 15.16 13.90
C ASN A 1 30.57 16.52 13.22
N ASP A 2 29.88 16.57 12.11
CA ASP A 2 29.53 17.81 11.45
C ASP A 2 28.27 18.44 12.08
N GLU A 3 27.92 19.64 11.65
CA GLU A 3 26.80 20.42 12.17
C GLU A 3 25.46 19.73 11.82
N VAL A 4 25.34 19.14 10.64
CA VAL A 4 24.15 18.44 10.17
C VAL A 4 23.84 17.24 11.06
N THR A 5 24.82 16.38 11.32
CA THR A 5 24.68 15.22 12.21
C THR A 5 24.24 15.62 13.61
N ARG A 6 24.78 16.72 14.14
CA ARG A 6 24.36 17.23 15.46
C ARG A 6 22.91 17.69 15.44
N THR A 7 22.53 18.45 14.42
CA THR A 7 21.14 18.94 14.28
C THR A 7 20.17 17.76 14.21
N ILE A 8 20.49 16.70 13.46
CA ILE A 8 19.67 15.49 13.42
C ILE A 8 19.55 14.86 14.81
N LEU A 9 20.66 14.66 15.52
CA LEU A 9 20.67 14.03 16.84
C LEU A 9 19.98 14.86 17.93
N ASP A 10 20.01 16.19 17.80
CA ASP A 10 19.40 17.11 18.77
C ASP A 10 17.89 17.30 18.53
N ASP A 11 17.44 17.23 17.27
CA ASP A 11 16.10 17.65 16.86
C ASP A 11 15.19 16.49 16.39
N VAL A 12 15.73 15.28 16.17
CA VAL A 12 14.96 14.14 15.65
C VAL A 12 15.07 12.92 16.55
N VAL A 13 13.93 12.40 16.97
CA VAL A 13 13.87 11.08 17.60
C VAL A 13 13.78 10.03 16.47
N THR A 14 14.87 9.32 16.25
CA THR A 14 14.96 8.30 15.21
C THR A 14 14.71 6.92 15.78
N VAL A 15 13.67 6.24 15.26
CA VAL A 15 13.42 4.81 15.51
C VAL A 15 13.90 4.04 14.30
N LEU A 16 14.93 3.22 14.47
CA LEU A 16 15.52 2.44 13.38
C LEU A 16 15.13 0.96 13.51
N ILE A 17 14.49 0.45 12.47
CA ILE A 17 14.22 -0.98 12.28
C ILE A 17 15.20 -1.48 11.20
N PRO A 18 16.30 -2.15 11.57
CA PRO A 18 17.35 -2.52 10.61
C PRO A 18 16.91 -3.55 9.57
N SER A 19 15.93 -4.36 9.91
CA SER A 19 15.33 -5.35 9.02
C SER A 19 13.89 -5.60 9.45
N ALA A 20 12.95 -5.44 8.52
CA ALA A 20 11.54 -5.75 8.74
C ALA A 20 11.28 -7.28 8.75
N ASN A 21 12.18 -8.06 8.12
CA ASN A 21 12.12 -9.52 8.07
C ASN A 21 13.51 -10.12 8.35
N PRO A 22 13.93 -10.18 9.63
CA PRO A 22 15.27 -10.67 9.99
C PRO A 22 15.48 -12.14 9.63
N ASP A 23 14.46 -12.97 9.76
CA ASP A 23 14.52 -14.40 9.39
C ASP A 23 14.68 -14.58 7.88
N GLY A 24 13.93 -13.82 7.08
CA GLY A 24 14.07 -13.81 5.64
C GLY A 24 15.45 -13.33 5.19
N GLN A 25 15.98 -12.31 5.84
CA GLN A 25 17.34 -11.84 5.57
C GLN A 25 18.39 -12.94 5.81
N VAL A 26 18.26 -13.71 6.87
CA VAL A 26 19.15 -14.85 7.17
C VAL A 26 18.99 -15.94 6.10
N LEU A 27 17.75 -16.31 5.74
CA LEU A 27 17.47 -17.30 4.70
C LEU A 27 18.14 -16.93 3.36
N VAL A 28 17.94 -15.70 2.89
CA VAL A 28 18.51 -15.22 1.62
C VAL A 28 20.03 -15.18 1.68
N THR A 29 20.61 -14.69 2.77
CA THR A 29 22.08 -14.62 2.91
C THR A 29 22.71 -15.99 3.01
N ASP A 30 22.10 -16.96 3.68
CA ASP A 30 22.62 -18.33 3.79
C ASP A 30 22.48 -19.07 2.47
N TRP A 31 21.38 -18.88 1.72
CA TRP A 31 21.24 -19.37 0.36
C TRP A 31 22.34 -18.82 -0.54
N TYR A 32 22.56 -17.52 -0.55
CA TYR A 32 23.62 -16.90 -1.33
C TYR A 32 25.00 -17.43 -0.98
N ARG A 33 25.37 -17.43 0.32
CA ARG A 33 26.68 -17.92 0.78
C ARG A 33 26.93 -19.37 0.40
N LYS A 34 25.91 -20.22 0.44
CA LYS A 34 26.00 -21.62 0.04
C LYS A 34 26.34 -21.78 -1.45
N ASN A 35 25.90 -20.85 -2.29
CA ASN A 35 25.99 -20.95 -3.74
C ASN A 35 27.08 -20.07 -4.35
N VAL A 36 27.76 -19.22 -3.58
CA VAL A 36 28.89 -18.39 -4.05
C VAL A 36 29.97 -19.26 -4.73
N GLY A 37 30.37 -18.85 -5.95
CA GLY A 37 31.36 -19.57 -6.75
C GLY A 37 30.83 -20.82 -7.46
N THR A 38 29.53 -21.09 -7.42
CA THR A 38 28.87 -22.17 -8.17
C THR A 38 28.01 -21.62 -9.30
N ASP A 39 27.49 -22.49 -10.17
CA ASP A 39 26.54 -22.12 -11.23
C ASP A 39 25.22 -21.56 -10.68
N TYR A 40 24.95 -21.76 -9.41
CA TYR A 40 23.73 -21.31 -8.72
C TYR A 40 23.90 -20.01 -7.92
N GLU A 41 25.06 -19.36 -7.97
CA GLU A 41 25.31 -18.12 -7.22
C GLU A 41 24.25 -17.03 -7.46
N ARG A 42 23.78 -16.95 -8.69
CA ARG A 42 22.80 -15.95 -9.12
C ARG A 42 21.35 -16.50 -9.17
N ALA A 43 21.15 -17.75 -8.77
CA ALA A 43 19.84 -18.37 -8.79
C ALA A 43 18.94 -17.84 -7.67
N ARG A 44 17.66 -17.68 -7.99
CA ARG A 44 16.64 -17.34 -6.97
C ARG A 44 16.54 -18.46 -5.94
N MET A 45 16.27 -18.11 -4.71
CA MET A 45 15.92 -19.06 -3.66
C MET A 45 14.60 -19.75 -4.04
N PRO A 46 14.50 -21.10 -3.96
CA PRO A 46 13.34 -21.84 -4.45
C PRO A 46 12.11 -21.82 -3.53
N TRP A 47 12.12 -21.02 -2.49
CA TRP A 47 11.00 -20.81 -1.57
C TRP A 47 10.94 -19.35 -1.14
N LEU A 48 9.80 -18.94 -0.60
CA LEU A 48 9.64 -17.60 -0.05
C LEU A 48 10.58 -17.40 1.15
N TYR A 49 11.04 -16.18 1.35
CA TYR A 49 11.94 -15.78 2.44
C TYR A 49 11.20 -15.72 3.81
N HIS A 50 10.53 -16.80 4.16
CA HIS A 50 9.76 -16.92 5.39
C HIS A 50 9.83 -18.36 5.95
N HIS A 51 10.03 -18.50 7.28
CA HIS A 51 10.15 -19.81 7.89
C HIS A 51 8.81 -20.49 8.15
N TYR A 52 7.74 -19.74 8.41
CA TYR A 52 6.49 -20.25 8.97
C TYR A 52 5.24 -19.84 8.20
N ALA A 53 5.36 -18.94 7.26
CA ALA A 53 4.24 -18.53 6.42
C ALA A 53 4.63 -18.46 4.94
N GLY A 54 3.71 -18.87 4.06
CA GLY A 54 3.81 -18.65 2.62
C GLY A 54 3.21 -17.29 2.20
N HIS A 55 3.39 -16.26 3.03
CA HIS A 55 2.81 -14.94 2.85
C HIS A 55 3.89 -13.86 2.85
N ASP A 56 3.82 -12.93 1.90
CA ASP A 56 4.72 -11.81 1.82
C ASP A 56 4.44 -10.81 2.94
N ASN A 57 5.42 -10.55 3.81
CA ASN A 57 5.27 -9.59 4.89
C ASN A 57 5.04 -8.15 4.38
N ASN A 58 5.49 -7.82 3.17
CA ASN A 58 5.20 -6.54 2.53
C ASN A 58 3.75 -6.44 1.98
N ARG A 59 2.93 -7.47 2.16
CA ARG A 59 1.48 -7.50 1.84
C ARG A 59 0.62 -7.71 3.06
N ASP A 60 1.21 -7.72 4.26
CA ASP A 60 0.53 -8.04 5.52
C ASP A 60 0.10 -6.82 6.34
N PHE A 61 0.50 -5.61 5.95
CA PHE A 61 0.33 -4.41 6.76
C PHE A 61 -1.13 -3.96 6.99
N PHE A 62 -2.07 -4.43 6.21
CA PHE A 62 -3.49 -4.18 6.45
C PHE A 62 -4.18 -5.34 7.20
N GLN A 63 -3.66 -6.56 7.08
CA GLN A 63 -4.22 -7.75 7.75
C GLN A 63 -3.55 -8.07 9.09
N ALA A 64 -2.30 -7.69 9.27
CA ALA A 64 -1.53 -7.95 10.50
C ALA A 64 -1.56 -9.43 10.96
N ASN A 65 -1.37 -10.35 10.02
CA ASN A 65 -1.34 -11.78 10.32
C ASN A 65 0.02 -12.22 10.88
N LEU A 66 1.10 -11.58 10.42
CA LEU A 66 2.46 -11.90 10.82
C LEU A 66 2.86 -11.16 12.09
N VAL A 67 3.60 -11.82 12.94
CA VAL A 67 4.05 -11.24 14.23
C VAL A 67 4.95 -10.02 14.03
N GLU A 68 5.76 -9.99 12.98
CA GLU A 68 6.60 -8.86 12.62
C GLU A 68 5.75 -7.62 12.32
N THR A 69 4.68 -7.79 11.55
CA THR A 69 3.74 -6.71 11.23
C THR A 69 3.03 -6.21 12.49
N GLN A 70 2.62 -7.12 13.38
CA GLN A 70 1.98 -6.75 14.64
C GLN A 70 2.93 -5.92 15.52
N TYR A 71 4.20 -6.29 15.62
CA TYR A 71 5.19 -5.51 16.37
C TYR A 71 5.45 -4.15 15.74
N TRP A 72 5.47 -4.10 14.41
CA TRP A 72 5.63 -2.85 13.68
C TRP A 72 4.44 -1.91 13.93
N MET A 73 3.19 -2.39 13.84
CA MET A 73 1.99 -1.61 14.11
C MET A 73 1.94 -1.11 15.57
N ASP A 74 2.27 -1.97 16.52
CA ASP A 74 2.36 -1.58 17.94
C ASP A 74 3.40 -0.48 18.14
N ALA A 75 4.55 -0.58 17.48
CA ALA A 75 5.57 0.47 17.53
C ALA A 75 5.07 1.79 16.93
N MET A 76 4.45 1.76 15.77
CA MET A 76 4.02 2.93 15.01
C MET A 76 2.80 3.63 15.62
N TYR A 77 1.77 2.85 15.93
CA TYR A 77 0.45 3.39 16.26
C TYR A 77 0.15 3.47 17.76
N HIS A 78 0.94 2.76 18.60
CA HIS A 78 0.69 2.73 20.04
C HIS A 78 1.85 3.25 20.91
N LYS A 79 3.08 3.33 20.35
CA LYS A 79 4.26 3.70 21.15
C LYS A 79 4.97 4.96 20.68
N THR A 80 5.21 5.12 19.37
CA THR A 80 6.07 6.19 18.87
C THR A 80 5.34 7.33 18.20
N TYR A 81 4.22 7.05 17.53
CA TYR A 81 3.42 8.04 16.79
C TYR A 81 4.26 8.94 15.88
N PRO A 82 5.07 8.39 14.97
CA PRO A 82 6.01 9.18 14.18
C PRO A 82 5.28 10.15 13.26
N GLN A 83 5.94 11.26 12.92
CA GLN A 83 5.44 12.19 11.91
C GLN A 83 5.80 11.75 10.51
N LEU A 84 6.94 11.09 10.38
CA LEU A 84 7.54 10.67 9.12
C LEU A 84 7.94 9.20 9.21
N TYR A 85 7.85 8.50 8.09
CA TYR A 85 8.30 7.12 7.96
C TYR A 85 9.01 6.92 6.60
N LEU A 86 10.17 6.30 6.62
CA LEU A 86 10.93 5.92 5.43
C LEU A 86 11.07 4.41 5.38
N ASP A 87 10.62 3.83 4.28
CA ASP A 87 10.80 2.43 3.92
C ASP A 87 11.82 2.30 2.78
N GLN A 88 12.80 1.41 2.92
CA GLN A 88 13.88 1.26 1.95
C GLN A 88 13.84 -0.10 1.31
N HIS A 89 13.53 -0.12 0.01
CA HIS A 89 13.30 -1.31 -0.78
C HIS A 89 14.31 -1.49 -1.92
N GLN A 90 14.23 -2.64 -2.58
CA GLN A 90 14.93 -2.95 -3.81
C GLN A 90 13.94 -3.41 -4.89
N MET A 91 14.05 -2.82 -6.07
CA MET A 91 13.29 -3.16 -7.27
C MET A 91 14.10 -4.03 -8.24
N GLY A 92 13.53 -4.38 -9.39
CA GLY A 92 14.23 -5.10 -10.45
C GLY A 92 15.52 -4.41 -10.94
N SER A 93 16.49 -5.18 -11.46
CA SER A 93 17.82 -4.69 -11.84
C SER A 93 17.86 -3.88 -13.13
N SER A 94 16.86 -4.01 -14.01
CA SER A 94 16.83 -3.43 -15.36
C SER A 94 15.96 -2.17 -15.45
N GLY A 95 16.15 -1.20 -14.55
CA GLY A 95 15.38 0.05 -14.52
C GLY A 95 16.24 1.22 -14.06
N PRO A 96 15.62 2.31 -13.61
CA PRO A 96 16.33 3.37 -12.90
C PRO A 96 17.14 2.83 -11.73
N ARG A 97 18.16 3.57 -11.29
CA ARG A 97 19.01 3.09 -10.18
C ARG A 97 18.37 3.26 -8.82
N ILE A 98 17.59 4.32 -8.66
CA ILE A 98 16.75 4.54 -7.47
C ILE A 98 15.48 5.29 -7.86
N PHE A 99 14.35 4.85 -7.29
CA PHE A 99 13.12 5.60 -7.24
C PHE A 99 13.01 6.33 -5.88
N VAL A 100 12.59 7.58 -5.94
CA VAL A 100 12.23 8.39 -4.77
C VAL A 100 10.89 9.09 -5.00
N PRO A 101 10.12 9.46 -3.96
CA PRO A 101 8.87 10.18 -4.13
C PRO A 101 9.04 11.47 -4.97
N PRO A 102 7.94 12.02 -5.53
CA PRO A 102 6.55 11.62 -5.37
C PRO A 102 6.15 10.42 -6.22
N TYR A 103 4.94 9.91 -5.93
CA TYR A 103 4.28 8.86 -6.70
C TYR A 103 3.42 9.47 -7.82
N PRO A 104 3.24 8.78 -8.96
CA PRO A 104 2.30 9.22 -9.99
C PRO A 104 0.85 8.92 -9.58
N ALA A 105 -0.09 9.60 -10.25
CA ALA A 105 -1.52 9.28 -10.14
C ALA A 105 -1.82 7.83 -10.61
N PRO A 106 -2.90 7.21 -10.11
CA PRO A 106 -3.91 7.75 -9.20
C PRO A 106 -3.43 7.81 -7.74
N MET A 107 -3.99 8.75 -7.00
CA MET A 107 -3.75 8.90 -5.57
C MET A 107 -5.06 8.68 -4.81
N ASN A 108 -5.01 8.01 -3.66
CA ASN A 108 -6.19 7.79 -2.84
C ASN A 108 -6.72 9.14 -2.29
N PRO A 109 -7.99 9.50 -2.54
CA PRO A 109 -8.56 10.79 -2.15
C PRO A 109 -8.79 10.94 -0.66
N ASP A 110 -8.78 9.84 0.12
CA ASP A 110 -8.95 9.89 1.57
C ASP A 110 -7.68 10.26 2.30
N VAL A 111 -6.53 10.09 1.66
CA VAL A 111 -5.26 10.55 2.20
C VAL A 111 -5.20 12.07 2.10
N HIS A 112 -4.95 12.72 3.22
CA HIS A 112 -4.98 14.17 3.32
C HIS A 112 -4.04 14.85 2.30
N PRO A 113 -4.49 15.89 1.55
CA PRO A 113 -3.71 16.54 0.50
C PRO A 113 -2.34 17.06 0.94
N LEU A 114 -2.22 17.53 2.19
CA LEU A 114 -0.95 18.01 2.75
C LEU A 114 0.11 16.92 2.78
N GLN A 115 -0.26 15.65 2.98
CA GLN A 115 0.69 14.54 2.90
C GLN A 115 1.37 14.41 1.55
N TRP A 116 0.58 14.52 0.47
CA TRP A 116 1.11 14.43 -0.88
C TRP A 116 2.09 15.57 -1.18
N GLN A 117 1.81 16.78 -0.65
CA GLN A 117 2.73 17.92 -0.79
C GLN A 117 4.01 17.72 0.02
N GLN A 118 3.91 17.20 1.24
CA GLN A 118 5.08 16.91 2.08
C GLN A 118 5.95 15.80 1.47
N LEU A 119 5.33 14.79 0.84
CA LEU A 119 6.05 13.75 0.09
C LEU A 119 6.85 14.33 -1.09
N GLN A 120 6.26 15.23 -1.87
CA GLN A 120 6.96 15.91 -2.96
C GLN A 120 8.14 16.72 -2.45
N PHE A 121 7.97 17.41 -1.33
CA PHE A 121 9.00 18.22 -0.72
C PHE A 121 10.20 17.37 -0.27
N ILE A 122 9.97 16.26 0.43
CA ILE A 122 11.01 15.33 0.86
C ILE A 122 11.69 14.68 -0.34
N GLY A 123 10.92 14.18 -1.29
CA GLY A 123 11.45 13.54 -2.48
C GLY A 123 12.32 14.47 -3.32
N GLY A 124 11.92 15.74 -3.46
CA GLY A 124 12.70 16.76 -4.14
C GLY A 124 14.07 17.02 -3.49
N GLY A 125 14.14 17.00 -2.16
CA GLY A 125 15.40 17.08 -1.42
C GLY A 125 16.27 15.84 -1.66
N MET A 126 15.70 14.64 -1.60
CA MET A 126 16.46 13.42 -1.89
C MET A 126 17.06 13.43 -3.30
N VAL A 127 16.29 13.87 -4.32
CA VAL A 127 16.79 14.00 -5.70
C VAL A 127 17.96 14.97 -5.76
N ALA A 128 17.85 16.12 -5.09
CA ALA A 128 18.90 17.15 -5.09
C ALA A 128 20.20 16.63 -4.44
N ASP A 129 20.10 15.94 -3.31
CA ASP A 129 21.25 15.41 -2.59
C ASP A 129 21.91 14.23 -3.34
N LEU A 130 21.13 13.31 -3.92
CA LEU A 130 21.65 12.27 -4.79
C LEU A 130 22.40 12.86 -5.99
N GLN A 131 21.86 13.90 -6.64
CA GLN A 131 22.50 14.55 -7.76
C GLN A 131 23.77 15.31 -7.32
N ALA A 132 23.78 15.95 -6.15
CA ALA A 132 24.96 16.61 -5.60
C ALA A 132 26.12 15.64 -5.36
N GLU A 133 25.80 14.39 -4.97
CA GLU A 133 26.74 13.29 -4.81
C GLU A 133 27.01 12.55 -6.15
N GLN A 134 26.63 13.15 -7.29
CA GLN A 134 26.86 12.63 -8.64
C GLN A 134 26.23 11.24 -8.90
N LYS A 135 25.13 10.91 -8.23
CA LYS A 135 24.40 9.66 -8.43
C LYS A 135 23.45 9.79 -9.62
N GLN A 136 23.66 8.97 -10.63
CA GLN A 136 22.84 8.90 -11.84
C GLN A 136 21.68 7.92 -11.70
N GLY A 137 20.69 7.99 -12.57
CA GLY A 137 19.60 7.04 -12.62
C GLY A 137 18.53 7.25 -11.53
N VAL A 138 18.42 8.45 -10.98
CA VAL A 138 17.40 8.82 -9.99
C VAL A 138 16.11 9.17 -10.70
N VAL A 139 15.03 8.46 -10.39
CA VAL A 139 13.70 8.71 -10.96
C VAL A 139 12.68 9.11 -9.89
N THR A 140 11.75 9.97 -10.27
CA THR A 140 10.65 10.45 -9.42
C THR A 140 9.37 10.62 -10.24
N GLY A 141 8.21 10.53 -9.62
CA GLY A 141 6.92 10.86 -10.25
C GLY A 141 6.49 9.94 -11.39
N SER A 142 7.04 8.75 -11.53
CA SER A 142 6.79 7.90 -12.70
C SER A 142 6.56 6.41 -12.42
N MET A 143 6.86 5.94 -11.24
CA MET A 143 6.76 4.52 -10.86
C MET A 143 5.89 4.37 -9.60
N TYR A 144 5.44 3.13 -9.34
CA TYR A 144 4.70 2.79 -8.12
C TYR A 144 3.44 3.63 -7.90
N ARG A 145 2.42 3.37 -8.72
CA ARG A 145 1.08 3.94 -8.56
C ARG A 145 0.37 3.25 -7.40
N ILE A 146 0.69 3.68 -6.20
CA ILE A 146 0.22 3.06 -4.96
C ILE A 146 -1.09 3.72 -4.54
N TRP A 147 -2.17 2.96 -4.58
CA TRP A 147 -3.49 3.41 -4.15
C TRP A 147 -3.77 3.01 -2.70
N GLY A 148 -3.57 1.77 -2.35
CA GLY A 148 -4.02 1.16 -1.10
C GLY A 148 -2.96 1.12 0.02
N GLN A 149 -3.23 0.29 1.00
CA GLN A 149 -2.41 0.12 2.21
C GLN A 149 -1.31 -0.93 2.00
N GLU A 150 -0.50 -0.78 0.98
CA GLU A 150 0.63 -1.66 0.74
C GLU A 150 1.83 -1.32 1.60
N GLY A 151 2.43 -2.36 2.16
CA GLY A 151 3.61 -2.27 2.97
C GLY A 151 3.46 -1.26 4.11
N ALA A 152 4.57 -0.74 4.57
CA ALA A 152 4.59 0.27 5.62
C ALA A 152 3.97 1.63 5.22
N LEU A 153 3.56 1.77 3.97
CA LEU A 153 2.86 2.97 3.49
C LEU A 153 1.46 3.15 4.07
N THR A 154 0.93 2.14 4.79
CA THR A 154 -0.29 2.27 5.60
C THR A 154 -0.25 3.47 6.54
N GLY A 155 0.93 3.91 6.95
CA GLY A 155 1.10 5.13 7.76
C GLY A 155 0.44 6.37 7.16
N ARG A 156 0.29 6.45 5.82
CA ARG A 156 -0.39 7.56 5.15
C ARG A 156 -1.84 7.72 5.58
N TYR A 157 -2.51 6.62 5.84
CA TYR A 157 -3.90 6.59 6.31
C TYR A 157 -4.06 6.99 7.78
N HIS A 158 -2.93 7.16 8.49
CA HIS A 158 -2.84 7.61 9.88
C HIS A 158 -2.15 8.98 10.04
N ASN A 159 -2.17 9.80 8.98
CA ASN A 159 -1.55 11.12 8.95
C ASN A 159 -0.02 11.10 9.21
N ILE A 160 0.64 10.00 8.84
CA ILE A 160 2.10 9.87 8.84
C ILE A 160 2.59 10.04 7.41
N VAL A 161 3.54 10.93 7.15
CA VAL A 161 4.16 11.06 5.84
C VAL A 161 5.04 9.84 5.58
N ALA A 162 4.41 8.78 5.08
CA ALA A 162 5.07 7.52 4.80
C ALA A 162 5.51 7.45 3.34
N LEU A 163 6.77 7.18 3.15
CA LEU A 163 7.40 7.08 1.83
C LEU A 163 8.31 5.87 1.73
N LEU A 164 8.48 5.40 0.50
CA LEU A 164 9.47 4.38 0.20
C LEU A 164 10.48 4.88 -0.84
N THR A 165 11.67 4.32 -0.80
CA THR A 165 12.66 4.39 -1.87
C THR A 165 12.92 2.98 -2.40
N GLU A 166 13.12 2.87 -3.73
CA GLU A 166 13.35 1.60 -4.39
C GLU A 166 14.66 1.65 -5.16
N THR A 167 15.67 0.90 -4.75
CA THR A 167 16.95 0.85 -5.45
C THR A 167 17.03 -0.38 -6.33
N ALA A 168 17.58 -0.24 -7.54
CA ALA A 168 17.79 -1.37 -8.43
C ALA A 168 18.61 -2.47 -7.76
N SER A 169 18.14 -3.71 -7.82
CA SER A 169 18.86 -4.85 -7.25
C SER A 169 20.16 -5.18 -8.00
N ALA A 170 21.18 -5.60 -7.27
CA ALA A 170 22.19 -6.51 -7.78
C ALA A 170 21.68 -7.96 -7.61
N ARG A 171 22.34 -8.93 -8.20
CA ARG A 171 21.96 -10.36 -8.08
C ARG A 171 22.26 -10.86 -6.65
N ILE A 172 21.42 -10.54 -5.71
CA ILE A 172 21.62 -10.62 -4.24
C ILE A 172 22.81 -9.74 -3.84
N ALA A 173 24.03 -10.28 -3.80
CA ALA A 173 25.25 -9.51 -3.55
C ALA A 173 26.31 -9.67 -4.66
N SER A 174 26.03 -10.45 -5.70
CA SER A 174 26.91 -10.55 -6.88
C SER A 174 26.77 -9.30 -7.75
N PRO A 175 27.88 -8.70 -8.21
CA PRO A 175 27.81 -7.60 -9.17
C PRO A 175 27.02 -7.97 -10.41
N ASP A 176 26.26 -7.03 -10.93
CA ASP A 176 25.54 -7.18 -12.19
C ASP A 176 26.06 -6.18 -13.22
N THR A 177 26.13 -6.60 -14.48
CA THR A 177 26.49 -5.71 -15.58
C THR A 177 25.26 -5.46 -16.43
N VAL A 178 24.72 -4.25 -16.34
CA VAL A 178 23.48 -3.87 -17.00
C VAL A 178 23.79 -3.08 -18.26
N SER A 179 23.29 -3.52 -19.40
CA SER A 179 23.45 -2.80 -20.66
C SER A 179 22.38 -1.72 -20.84
N LEU A 180 22.67 -0.69 -21.65
CA LEU A 180 21.67 0.31 -22.00
C LEU A 180 20.42 -0.31 -22.63
N ALA A 181 20.58 -1.30 -23.51
CA ALA A 181 19.46 -2.00 -24.11
C ALA A 181 18.58 -2.75 -23.10
N ALA A 182 19.15 -3.25 -21.99
CA ALA A 182 18.36 -3.84 -20.91
C ALA A 182 17.57 -2.78 -20.12
N LEU A 183 18.17 -1.59 -19.93
CA LEU A 183 17.51 -0.46 -19.28
C LEU A 183 16.35 0.10 -20.12
N GLU A 184 16.54 0.22 -21.42
CA GLU A 184 15.51 0.66 -22.38
C GLU A 184 14.31 -0.31 -22.41
N ARG A 185 14.56 -1.63 -22.40
CA ARG A 185 13.49 -2.63 -22.27
C ARG A 185 12.78 -2.58 -20.93
N GLY A 186 13.49 -2.33 -19.85
CA GLY A 186 12.92 -2.19 -18.50
C GLY A 186 12.03 -0.98 -18.32
N ALA A 187 12.15 0.03 -19.20
CA ALA A 187 11.34 1.24 -19.21
C ALA A 187 10.11 1.15 -20.16
N ALA A 188 9.71 -0.06 -20.54
CA ALA A 188 8.59 -0.27 -21.46
C ALA A 188 7.29 0.45 -21.03
N PRO A 189 6.42 0.85 -21.97
CA PRO A 189 5.14 1.46 -21.68
C PRO A 189 4.33 0.65 -20.66
N GLY A 190 3.69 1.31 -19.70
CA GLY A 190 2.94 0.67 -18.61
C GLY A 190 3.77 0.36 -17.35
N ARG A 191 5.09 0.51 -17.38
CA ARG A 191 5.97 0.40 -16.21
C ARG A 191 6.32 1.76 -15.56
N GLY A 192 5.62 2.81 -15.93
CA GLY A 192 5.67 4.13 -15.29
C GLY A 192 6.66 5.12 -15.92
N LEU A 193 7.82 4.71 -16.41
CA LEU A 193 8.78 5.64 -17.01
C LEU A 193 8.52 5.91 -18.50
N GLY A 194 7.86 4.99 -19.20
CA GLY A 194 7.52 5.10 -20.63
C GLY A 194 8.72 5.04 -21.56
N GLN A 195 9.73 5.87 -21.33
CA GLN A 195 10.97 5.91 -22.11
C GLN A 195 12.17 6.08 -21.17
N TYR A 196 13.22 5.28 -21.39
CA TYR A 196 14.49 5.43 -20.66
C TYR A 196 15.33 6.54 -21.30
N GLY A 197 15.23 7.74 -20.77
CA GLY A 197 15.94 8.89 -21.33
C GLY A 197 15.70 10.17 -20.54
N PHE A 198 16.41 11.22 -20.93
CA PHE A 198 16.32 12.53 -20.29
C PHE A 198 14.87 13.08 -20.35
N GLN A 199 14.32 13.30 -19.18
CA GLN A 199 12.99 13.90 -18.98
C GLN A 199 12.90 14.51 -17.57
N MET A 200 11.85 15.31 -17.30
CA MET A 200 11.73 16.01 -16.01
C MET A 200 11.74 15.08 -14.80
N ALA A 201 11.13 13.90 -14.93
CA ALA A 201 11.12 12.87 -13.89
C ALA A 201 12.43 12.05 -13.81
N PHE A 202 13.36 12.22 -14.76
CA PHE A 202 14.58 11.42 -14.92
C PHE A 202 15.68 12.24 -15.62
N VAL A 203 16.23 13.20 -14.91
CA VAL A 203 17.13 14.24 -15.49
C VAL A 203 18.56 13.79 -15.78
N ASP A 204 19.04 12.72 -15.15
CA ASP A 204 20.39 12.19 -15.34
C ASP A 204 20.36 10.65 -15.44
N PRO A 205 19.95 10.10 -16.61
CA PRO A 205 19.86 8.65 -16.80
C PRO A 205 21.21 7.96 -16.65
N TRP A 206 21.27 6.87 -15.91
CA TRP A 206 22.43 6.00 -15.87
C TRP A 206 22.51 5.16 -17.15
N MET A 207 23.65 5.20 -17.83
CA MET A 207 23.80 4.64 -19.19
C MET A 207 24.27 3.18 -19.20
N GLY A 208 24.16 2.49 -18.09
CA GLY A 208 24.61 1.11 -17.94
C GLY A 208 26.04 0.98 -17.38
N GLY A 209 26.43 -0.24 -17.05
CA GLY A 209 27.70 -0.53 -16.44
C GLY A 209 27.61 -1.60 -15.35
N GLU A 210 28.62 -1.67 -14.52
CA GLU A 210 28.62 -2.52 -13.33
C GLU A 210 27.76 -1.90 -12.24
N TRP A 211 26.95 -2.73 -11.57
CA TRP A 211 26.08 -2.36 -10.45
C TRP A 211 26.28 -3.36 -9.32
N THR A 212 26.57 -2.86 -8.14
CA THR A 212 26.98 -3.67 -6.99
C THR A 212 26.09 -3.45 -5.76
N LEU A 213 26.17 -4.34 -4.78
CA LEU A 213 25.55 -4.13 -3.47
C LEU A 213 26.08 -2.87 -2.78
N GLY A 214 27.35 -2.51 -3.01
CA GLY A 214 27.94 -1.25 -2.51
C GLY A 214 27.22 -0.03 -3.06
N ASP A 215 26.91 -0.01 -4.36
CA ASP A 215 26.14 1.08 -4.98
C ASP A 215 24.75 1.20 -4.36
N ILE A 216 24.06 0.09 -4.12
CA ILE A 216 22.75 0.06 -3.46
C ILE A 216 22.82 0.73 -2.09
N VAL A 217 23.80 0.33 -1.27
CA VAL A 217 24.00 0.89 0.08
C VAL A 217 24.29 2.38 0.02
N ASP A 218 25.14 2.82 -0.91
CA ASP A 218 25.48 4.23 -1.08
C ASP A 218 24.26 5.08 -1.42
N TYR A 219 23.46 4.67 -2.42
CA TYR A 219 22.26 5.41 -2.82
C TYR A 219 21.24 5.48 -1.69
N GLN A 220 20.96 4.36 -1.03
CA GLN A 220 20.01 4.31 0.09
C GLN A 220 20.51 5.12 1.29
N THR A 221 21.81 5.12 1.53
CA THR A 221 22.41 5.95 2.63
C THR A 221 22.24 7.44 2.35
N ILE A 222 22.48 7.89 1.12
CA ILE A 222 22.30 9.30 0.75
C ILE A 222 20.83 9.69 0.91
N ALA A 223 19.91 8.88 0.39
CA ALA A 223 18.46 9.13 0.52
C ALA A 223 18.01 9.18 1.99
N ALA A 224 18.48 8.25 2.83
CA ALA A 224 18.17 8.23 4.26
C ALA A 224 18.73 9.43 5.00
N MET A 225 19.97 9.84 4.69
CA MET A 225 20.57 11.02 5.31
C MET A 225 19.85 12.30 4.89
N SER A 226 19.47 12.44 3.63
CA SER A 226 18.62 13.52 3.14
C SER A 226 17.29 13.59 3.87
N PHE A 227 16.62 12.44 4.06
CA PHE A 227 15.40 12.35 4.84
C PHE A 227 15.57 12.85 6.28
N LEU A 228 16.61 12.40 6.97
CA LEU A 228 16.89 12.79 8.36
C LEU A 228 17.24 14.29 8.47
N GLU A 229 18.03 14.81 7.54
CA GLU A 229 18.38 16.25 7.51
C GLU A 229 17.14 17.11 7.30
N GLN A 230 16.28 16.75 6.36
CA GLN A 230 15.04 17.46 6.11
C GLN A 230 14.08 17.34 7.31
N SER A 231 14.03 16.17 7.95
CA SER A 231 13.25 15.96 9.18
C SER A 231 13.67 16.92 10.29
N ALA A 232 14.95 17.09 10.51
CA ALA A 232 15.49 18.01 11.51
C ALA A 232 15.24 19.48 11.13
N LYS A 233 15.55 19.85 9.89
CA LYS A 233 15.45 21.21 9.38
C LYS A 233 14.03 21.75 9.37
N PHE A 234 13.06 20.90 9.06
CA PHE A 234 11.65 21.26 8.93
C PHE A 234 10.75 20.60 9.98
N ARG A 235 11.30 20.21 11.13
CA ARG A 235 10.60 19.49 12.20
C ARG A 235 9.27 20.13 12.62
N GLU A 236 9.24 21.46 12.74
CA GLU A 236 8.01 22.17 13.11
C GLU A 236 6.91 22.00 12.06
N HIS A 237 7.30 22.04 10.77
CA HIS A 237 6.39 21.82 9.65
C HIS A 237 5.76 20.42 9.70
N TYR A 238 6.54 19.38 10.00
CA TYR A 238 6.03 18.01 10.06
C TYR A 238 5.21 17.75 11.31
N VAL A 239 5.62 18.27 12.47
CA VAL A 239 4.86 18.12 13.71
C VAL A 239 3.51 18.84 13.61
N MET A 240 3.52 20.12 13.16
CA MET A 240 2.30 20.88 12.99
C MET A 240 1.42 20.35 11.85
N GLY A 241 2.04 19.90 10.76
CA GLY A 241 1.34 19.29 9.63
C GLY A 241 0.57 18.04 10.06
N ARG A 242 1.17 17.16 10.85
CA ARG A 242 0.47 15.98 11.37
C ARG A 242 -0.72 16.35 12.26
N TRP A 243 -0.52 17.32 13.16
CA TRP A 243 -1.61 17.80 14.00
C TRP A 243 -2.75 18.40 13.16
N GLN A 244 -2.42 19.21 12.16
CA GLN A 244 -3.39 19.82 11.26
C GLN A 244 -4.17 18.74 10.51
N MET A 245 -3.47 17.79 9.87
CA MET A 245 -4.12 16.69 9.12
C MET A 245 -5.06 15.90 10.01
N ALA A 246 -4.64 15.54 11.22
CA ALA A 246 -5.48 14.78 12.14
C ALA A 246 -6.73 15.57 12.58
N SER A 247 -6.58 16.87 12.87
CA SER A 247 -7.70 17.73 13.26
C SER A 247 -8.70 17.90 12.12
N GLU A 248 -8.23 18.22 10.92
CA GLU A 248 -9.09 18.39 9.74
C GLU A 248 -9.77 17.07 9.34
N THR A 249 -9.11 15.92 9.54
CA THR A 249 -9.69 14.59 9.30
C THR A 249 -10.84 14.30 10.27
N ILE A 250 -10.71 14.66 11.55
CA ILE A 250 -11.79 14.54 12.54
C ILE A 250 -12.96 15.46 12.16
N GLU A 251 -12.68 16.74 11.84
CA GLU A 251 -13.71 17.71 11.43
C GLU A 251 -14.44 17.22 10.17
N LYS A 252 -13.73 16.68 9.21
CA LYS A 252 -14.29 16.08 8.01
C LYS A 252 -15.23 14.91 8.35
N GLY A 253 -14.82 14.01 9.25
CA GLY A 253 -15.65 12.90 9.69
C GLY A 253 -16.92 13.30 10.43
N GLN A 254 -16.93 14.49 11.06
CA GLN A 254 -18.12 15.06 11.68
C GLN A 254 -19.07 15.72 10.66
N ALA A 255 -18.57 16.16 9.51
CA ALA A 255 -19.32 16.95 8.55
C ALA A 255 -19.84 16.16 7.33
N GLU A 256 -19.13 15.11 6.92
CA GLU A 256 -19.36 14.47 5.61
C GLU A 256 -19.85 13.02 5.72
N GLY A 257 -19.96 12.43 6.91
CA GLY A 257 -20.24 10.98 7.02
C GLY A 257 -19.15 10.08 6.37
N PRO A 258 -19.25 8.75 6.48
CA PRO A 258 -20.19 8.09 7.39
C PRO A 258 -19.95 8.51 8.83
N ASN A 259 -21.03 8.57 9.60
CA ASN A 259 -20.93 8.82 11.04
C ASN A 259 -20.21 7.64 11.72
N ALA A 260 -20.63 6.41 11.39
CA ALA A 260 -20.02 5.20 11.93
C ALA A 260 -20.18 3.98 11.02
N TYR A 261 -19.40 2.94 11.35
CA TYR A 261 -19.68 1.56 10.94
C TYR A 261 -20.05 0.75 12.17
N VAL A 262 -21.11 -0.04 12.06
CA VAL A 262 -21.54 -0.95 13.12
C VAL A 262 -21.26 -2.37 12.71
N ILE A 263 -20.54 -3.10 13.57
CA ILE A 263 -20.30 -4.54 13.44
C ILE A 263 -21.19 -5.23 14.48
N PRO A 264 -22.32 -5.83 14.06
CA PRO A 264 -23.23 -6.51 14.98
C PRO A 264 -22.52 -7.62 15.76
N ILE A 265 -22.94 -7.86 16.99
CA ILE A 265 -22.36 -8.97 17.79
C ILE A 265 -22.83 -10.35 17.31
N ASP A 266 -24.00 -10.42 16.70
CA ASP A 266 -24.64 -11.62 16.19
C ASP A 266 -24.15 -11.96 14.77
N GLN A 267 -22.87 -12.23 14.65
CA GLN A 267 -22.21 -12.64 13.41
C GLN A 267 -22.37 -14.13 13.11
N SER A 268 -22.31 -14.50 11.83
CA SER A 268 -22.20 -15.92 11.42
C SER A 268 -20.90 -16.56 11.94
N ASP A 269 -19.81 -15.80 11.97
CA ASP A 269 -18.55 -16.17 12.61
C ASP A 269 -18.12 -15.08 13.62
N PRO A 270 -18.51 -15.22 14.90
CA PRO A 270 -18.14 -14.25 15.93
C PRO A 270 -16.64 -14.24 16.25
N VAL A 271 -15.90 -15.30 15.89
CA VAL A 271 -14.44 -15.35 16.09
C VAL A 271 -13.75 -14.48 15.03
N ALA A 272 -14.15 -14.60 13.78
CA ALA A 272 -13.63 -13.75 12.71
C ALA A 272 -13.93 -12.28 12.96
N ALA A 273 -15.12 -11.94 13.44
CA ALA A 273 -15.47 -10.56 13.79
C ALA A 273 -14.60 -10.00 14.93
N ALA A 274 -14.40 -10.78 16.00
CA ALA A 274 -13.53 -10.37 17.11
C ALA A 274 -12.06 -10.24 16.67
N GLU A 275 -11.61 -11.09 15.75
CA GLU A 275 -10.27 -10.98 15.16
C GLU A 275 -10.14 -9.73 14.31
N MET A 276 -11.11 -9.43 13.45
CA MET A 276 -11.12 -8.20 12.64
C MET A 276 -11.07 -6.95 13.52
N VAL A 277 -11.91 -6.87 14.55
CA VAL A 277 -11.89 -5.76 15.51
C VAL A 277 -10.52 -5.62 16.20
N SER A 278 -9.91 -6.75 16.59
CA SER A 278 -8.58 -6.73 17.20
C SER A 278 -7.51 -6.20 16.24
N LYS A 279 -7.59 -6.52 14.95
CA LYS A 279 -6.69 -6.01 13.90
C LYS A 279 -6.90 -4.51 13.66
N LEU A 280 -8.13 -4.03 13.66
CA LEU A 280 -8.42 -2.60 13.53
C LEU A 280 -7.87 -1.80 14.73
N VAL A 281 -8.06 -2.30 15.95
CA VAL A 281 -7.48 -1.69 17.15
C VAL A 281 -5.95 -1.72 17.11
N LEU A 282 -5.34 -2.82 16.65
CA LEU A 282 -3.89 -2.93 16.50
C LEU A 282 -3.35 -1.88 15.50
N GLN A 283 -4.11 -1.57 14.47
CA GLN A 283 -3.79 -0.50 13.53
C GLN A 283 -4.01 0.91 14.10
N GLY A 284 -4.35 1.04 15.37
CA GLY A 284 -4.53 2.34 16.04
C GLY A 284 -5.86 3.01 15.75
N LEU A 285 -6.85 2.26 15.24
CA LEU A 285 -8.20 2.77 15.05
C LEU A 285 -8.99 2.74 16.36
N GLU A 286 -9.81 3.76 16.55
CA GLU A 286 -10.71 3.86 17.69
C GLU A 286 -11.96 3.03 17.42
N VAL A 287 -12.09 1.90 18.13
CA VAL A 287 -13.24 1.02 18.09
C VAL A 287 -13.90 1.01 19.44
N HIS A 288 -15.20 1.13 19.47
CA HIS A 288 -16.02 1.16 20.68
C HIS A 288 -16.94 -0.07 20.73
N GLN A 289 -17.37 -0.45 21.92
CA GLN A 289 -18.34 -1.51 22.13
C GLN A 289 -19.58 -0.95 22.83
N ALA A 290 -20.76 -1.19 22.27
CA ALA A 290 -22.02 -0.79 22.86
C ALA A 290 -22.28 -1.51 24.18
N THR A 291 -22.67 -0.77 25.23
CA THR A 291 -23.00 -1.35 26.55
C THR A 291 -24.49 -1.62 26.71
N GLU A 292 -25.31 -1.13 25.79
CA GLU A 292 -26.76 -1.32 25.73
C GLU A 292 -27.19 -1.53 24.27
N SER A 293 -28.43 -1.96 24.09
CA SER A 293 -29.02 -2.04 22.74
C SER A 293 -29.37 -0.64 22.24
N PHE A 294 -29.17 -0.38 20.94
CA PHE A 294 -29.46 0.90 20.33
C PHE A 294 -30.07 0.72 18.94
N GLU A 295 -30.63 1.80 18.41
CA GLU A 295 -31.18 1.84 17.05
C GLU A 295 -30.36 2.83 16.20
N ALA A 296 -30.13 2.50 14.95
CA ALA A 296 -29.50 3.39 13.97
C ALA A 296 -30.07 3.12 12.57
N THR A 297 -30.14 4.14 11.76
CA THR A 297 -30.51 4.03 10.34
C THR A 297 -29.32 3.55 9.55
N VAL A 298 -29.47 2.42 8.89
CA VAL A 298 -28.43 1.80 8.04
C VAL A 298 -28.65 2.25 6.62
N GLU A 299 -27.63 2.81 6.00
CA GLU A 299 -27.69 3.22 4.61
C GLU A 299 -27.55 2.00 3.68
N PHE A 300 -26.56 1.15 3.93
CA PHE A 300 -26.42 -0.13 3.23
C PHE A 300 -25.65 -1.15 4.07
N ASP A 301 -25.95 -2.43 3.82
CA ASP A 301 -25.13 -3.54 4.27
C ASP A 301 -23.98 -3.72 3.27
N LEU A 302 -22.75 -3.81 3.76
CA LEU A 302 -21.56 -4.00 2.89
C LEU A 302 -21.60 -5.30 2.06
N TRP A 303 -22.52 -6.22 2.40
CA TRP A 303 -22.77 -7.44 1.65
C TRP A 303 -23.81 -7.25 0.53
N GLU A 304 -24.61 -6.22 0.60
CA GLU A 304 -25.56 -5.87 -0.45
C GLU A 304 -24.87 -4.93 -1.43
N SER A 305 -24.90 -5.28 -2.71
CA SER A 305 -24.34 -4.40 -3.74
C SER A 305 -25.13 -3.10 -3.77
N PRO A 306 -24.50 -1.91 -3.88
CA PRO A 306 -25.20 -0.64 -4.07
C PRO A 306 -26.15 -0.63 -5.28
N ASP A 307 -25.99 -1.55 -6.23
CA ASP A 307 -26.83 -1.70 -7.43
C ASP A 307 -28.01 -2.66 -7.19
N GLY A 308 -28.35 -3.01 -5.93
CA GLY A 308 -29.49 -3.87 -5.60
C GLY A 308 -29.40 -5.32 -6.08
N GLY A 309 -28.24 -5.71 -6.55
CA GLY A 309 -27.95 -7.11 -6.88
C GLY A 309 -27.43 -7.83 -5.65
N SER A 310 -28.26 -8.68 -5.00
CA SER A 310 -27.75 -9.68 -4.10
C SER A 310 -26.63 -10.43 -4.83
N MET A 311 -25.49 -10.67 -4.16
CA MET A 311 -24.53 -11.67 -4.63
C MET A 311 -25.19 -13.05 -4.46
N GLU A 312 -26.22 -13.34 -5.27
CA GLU A 312 -26.61 -14.70 -5.48
C GLU A 312 -25.37 -15.41 -6.03
N ALA A 313 -24.94 -16.43 -5.31
CA ALA A 313 -23.89 -17.32 -5.74
C ALA A 313 -24.11 -17.61 -7.22
N ALA A 314 -23.13 -17.26 -8.05
CA ALA A 314 -23.17 -17.56 -9.47
C ALA A 314 -23.52 -19.03 -9.59
N GLY A 315 -24.76 -19.29 -10.06
CA GLY A 315 -25.32 -20.63 -10.16
C GLY A 315 -24.41 -21.48 -11.02
N GLU A 316 -24.37 -22.71 -10.62
CA GLU A 316 -23.91 -23.84 -11.38
C GLU A 316 -24.39 -23.72 -12.83
N ASP A 317 -23.56 -23.39 -13.76
CA ASP A 317 -23.74 -23.61 -15.17
C ASP A 317 -22.56 -24.39 -15.73
N GLU A 318 -22.86 -25.67 -15.85
CA GLU A 318 -22.49 -26.67 -16.88
C GLU A 318 -21.05 -26.63 -17.46
N ASP A 319 -20.38 -27.73 -17.15
CA ASP A 319 -19.50 -28.53 -18.03
C ASP A 319 -18.81 -27.79 -19.20
N GLY A 320 -17.66 -27.33 -18.95
CA GLY A 320 -16.66 -27.03 -19.96
C GLY A 320 -15.34 -27.66 -19.53
N GLU A 321 -15.06 -28.84 -20.02
CA GLU A 321 -13.74 -29.47 -19.98
C GLU A 321 -12.74 -28.47 -20.64
N GLY A 322 -11.92 -27.82 -19.82
CA GLY A 322 -10.80 -26.97 -20.24
C GLY A 322 -9.55 -27.45 -19.55
N GLU A 323 -8.69 -28.01 -20.33
CA GLU A 323 -7.39 -28.57 -19.99
C GLU A 323 -6.56 -27.55 -19.19
N ASP A 324 -6.01 -28.01 -18.08
CA ASP A 324 -5.00 -27.31 -17.27
C ASP A 324 -3.75 -27.07 -18.12
N GLU A 325 -3.54 -25.85 -18.60
CA GLU A 325 -2.22 -25.39 -19.05
C GLU A 325 -1.59 -24.54 -17.96
N ASP A 326 -0.66 -25.19 -17.27
CA ASP A 326 0.31 -24.64 -16.34
C ASP A 326 1.29 -23.74 -17.11
N GLU A 327 0.96 -22.46 -17.28
CA GLU A 327 1.89 -21.50 -17.87
C GLU A 327 2.85 -20.92 -16.81
N GLY A 328 3.92 -21.66 -16.63
CA GLY A 328 5.17 -21.13 -16.07
C GLY A 328 5.74 -20.05 -17.00
N HIS A 329 5.78 -18.82 -16.54
CA HIS A 329 6.47 -17.74 -17.21
C HIS A 329 8.00 -17.91 -17.14
N ASP A 330 8.55 -18.61 -18.11
CA ASP A 330 9.95 -18.48 -18.48
C ASP A 330 10.08 -17.30 -19.48
N GLU A 331 10.68 -16.21 -19.05
CA GLU A 331 11.17 -15.14 -19.93
C GLU A 331 12.50 -15.56 -20.53
N ASP A 332 12.47 -16.16 -21.70
CA ASP A 332 13.60 -16.13 -22.64
C ASP A 332 13.08 -15.84 -24.05
N GLY A 333 13.72 -14.83 -24.64
CA GLY A 333 13.33 -14.23 -25.89
C GLY A 333 13.42 -15.13 -27.13
N HIS A 334 12.70 -14.73 -28.14
CA HIS A 334 13.18 -14.85 -29.54
C HIS A 334 12.54 -13.81 -30.45
N ASP A 335 13.35 -13.44 -31.43
CA ASP A 335 13.24 -12.41 -32.43
C ASP A 335 12.24 -12.75 -33.56
N ASP A 336 11.96 -11.65 -34.32
CA ASP A 336 11.61 -11.60 -35.77
C ASP A 336 10.13 -11.82 -36.16
N ASP A 337 9.48 -10.89 -36.79
CA ASP A 337 9.47 -10.48 -38.16
C ASP A 337 8.38 -9.45 -38.48
N GLU A 338 8.70 -8.62 -39.44
CA GLU A 338 7.91 -7.58 -40.08
C GLU A 338 6.65 -8.12 -40.76
N ASP A 339 5.55 -7.38 -40.70
CA ASP A 339 4.67 -7.30 -41.88
C ASP A 339 3.89 -5.96 -41.94
N GLU A 340 4.03 -5.33 -43.10
CA GLU A 340 3.32 -4.11 -43.52
C GLU A 340 1.92 -4.46 -44.03
N GLY A 341 0.95 -3.56 -43.82
CA GLY A 341 -0.34 -3.75 -44.51
C GLY A 341 -1.43 -2.74 -44.18
N ASP A 342 -1.41 -1.66 -44.95
CA ASP A 342 -2.52 -0.94 -45.62
C ASP A 342 -3.74 -0.41 -44.84
N ASP A 343 -3.88 0.88 -45.06
CA ASP A 343 -5.05 1.77 -44.86
C ASP A 343 -6.32 1.22 -45.49
N GLU A 344 -7.45 1.30 -44.79
CA GLU A 344 -8.75 1.55 -45.41
C GLU A 344 -9.64 2.41 -44.49
N ASP A 345 -10.08 3.53 -45.08
CA ASP A 345 -11.07 4.48 -44.60
C ASP A 345 -12.42 3.81 -44.26
N ALA A 346 -12.98 4.12 -43.08
CA ALA A 346 -14.40 3.90 -42.82
C ALA A 346 -15.03 5.14 -42.17
N GLU A 347 -16.05 5.60 -42.86
CA GLU A 347 -16.86 6.80 -42.63
C GLU A 347 -17.58 6.76 -41.29
N ALA A 348 -17.70 7.95 -40.68
CA ALA A 348 -18.47 8.21 -39.47
C ALA A 348 -19.98 8.11 -39.77
N ASP A 349 -20.68 7.31 -39.00
CA ASP A 349 -22.13 7.44 -38.82
C ASP A 349 -22.38 8.05 -37.43
N ASP A 350 -23.03 9.23 -37.48
CA ASP A 350 -23.59 9.90 -36.30
C ASP A 350 -24.74 9.05 -35.75
N GLU A 351 -24.61 8.51 -34.55
CA GLU A 351 -25.75 7.98 -33.81
C GLU A 351 -25.88 8.67 -32.45
N ASP A 352 -27.06 9.14 -32.25
CA ASP A 352 -27.72 9.90 -31.22
C ASP A 352 -27.21 9.65 -29.78
N ASP A 353 -26.81 10.74 -29.11
CA ASP A 353 -26.65 10.84 -27.67
C ASP A 353 -27.99 10.58 -26.95
N ASP A 354 -28.20 9.36 -26.53
CA ASP A 354 -29.22 9.02 -25.52
C ASP A 354 -28.61 9.31 -24.12
N GLU A 355 -28.80 10.54 -23.65
CA GLU A 355 -28.60 10.92 -22.26
C GLU A 355 -29.60 10.14 -21.40
N GLY A 356 -29.27 8.91 -21.10
CA GLY A 356 -29.95 8.13 -20.07
C GLY A 356 -29.70 8.79 -18.71
N ASP A 357 -30.72 9.46 -18.19
CA ASP A 357 -30.84 9.81 -16.77
C ASP A 357 -30.67 8.52 -15.98
N HIS A 358 -29.45 8.31 -15.45
CA HIS A 358 -29.25 7.35 -14.39
C HIS A 358 -29.86 7.97 -13.12
N GLU A 359 -31.15 7.68 -12.89
CA GLU A 359 -31.72 7.80 -11.55
C GLU A 359 -30.82 6.98 -10.62
N GLU A 360 -30.04 7.68 -9.78
CA GLU A 360 -29.38 7.04 -8.64
C GLU A 360 -30.48 6.37 -7.83
N ALA A 361 -30.47 5.05 -7.75
CA ALA A 361 -31.39 4.31 -6.91
C ALA A 361 -31.12 4.78 -5.47
N GLU A 362 -32.10 5.50 -4.89
CA GLU A 362 -32.07 5.84 -3.47
C GLU A 362 -31.99 4.51 -2.70
N ALA A 363 -30.89 4.30 -2.00
CA ALA A 363 -30.74 3.13 -1.13
C ALA A 363 -31.85 3.20 -0.07
N ASP A 364 -32.59 2.12 0.12
CA ASP A 364 -33.65 2.05 1.15
C ASP A 364 -33.00 2.13 2.54
N GLU A 365 -33.08 3.30 3.18
CA GLU A 365 -32.65 3.50 4.56
C GLU A 365 -33.49 2.59 5.48
N GLU A 366 -32.83 1.71 6.24
CA GLU A 366 -33.49 0.78 7.16
C GLU A 366 -33.11 1.08 8.62
N LEU A 367 -34.11 1.36 9.46
CA LEU A 367 -33.89 1.45 10.90
C LEU A 367 -33.65 0.05 11.48
N ARG A 368 -32.45 -0.20 12.00
CA ARG A 368 -32.08 -1.47 12.63
C ARG A 368 -31.78 -1.31 14.11
N THR A 369 -32.11 -2.36 14.87
CA THR A 369 -31.80 -2.48 16.30
C THR A 369 -30.54 -3.33 16.47
N PHE A 370 -29.53 -2.79 17.13
CA PHE A 370 -28.27 -3.48 17.41
C PHE A 370 -28.20 -3.90 18.88
N PRO A 371 -27.86 -5.17 19.17
CA PRO A 371 -27.70 -5.63 20.55
C PRO A 371 -26.53 -4.99 21.28
N ALA A 372 -26.58 -4.94 22.61
CA ALA A 372 -25.42 -4.66 23.44
C ALA A 372 -24.28 -5.62 23.09
N GLY A 373 -23.05 -5.11 23.06
CA GLY A 373 -21.85 -5.85 22.64
C GLY A 373 -21.45 -5.63 21.19
N SER A 374 -22.32 -5.06 20.34
CA SER A 374 -21.95 -4.67 18.97
C SER A 374 -20.81 -3.65 18.98
N TRP A 375 -19.91 -3.72 17.97
CA TRP A 375 -18.81 -2.78 17.87
C TRP A 375 -19.17 -1.61 16.95
N ILE A 376 -18.62 -0.44 17.27
CA ILE A 376 -18.87 0.82 16.59
C ILE A 376 -17.54 1.48 16.27
N ILE A 377 -17.36 1.87 15.03
CA ILE A 377 -16.17 2.55 14.51
C ILE A 377 -16.63 3.89 13.97
N TYR A 378 -16.44 4.94 14.76
CA TYR A 378 -16.84 6.29 14.34
C TYR A 378 -15.94 6.82 13.22
N GLY A 379 -16.55 7.49 12.23
CA GLY A 379 -15.82 8.13 11.13
C GLY A 379 -15.01 9.35 11.57
N ALA A 380 -15.42 10.02 12.64
CA ALA A 380 -14.76 11.21 13.19
C ALA A 380 -13.56 10.86 14.09
N GLN A 381 -12.51 10.32 13.51
CA GLN A 381 -11.26 9.96 14.19
C GLN A 381 -10.03 10.28 13.33
N PRO A 382 -8.82 10.41 13.92
CA PRO A 382 -7.60 10.70 13.16
C PRO A 382 -7.31 9.64 12.06
N GLY A 383 -7.68 8.39 12.32
CA GLY A 383 -7.52 7.27 11.39
C GLY A 383 -8.65 7.11 10.36
N ARG A 384 -9.51 8.12 10.15
CA ARG A 384 -10.66 8.04 9.22
C ARG A 384 -10.29 7.46 7.85
N ALA A 385 -9.18 7.89 7.26
CA ALA A 385 -8.75 7.38 5.95
C ALA A 385 -8.52 5.86 5.98
N ALA A 386 -7.94 5.33 7.06
CA ALA A 386 -7.77 3.89 7.24
C ALA A 386 -9.12 3.18 7.49
N VAL A 387 -10.04 3.80 8.23
CA VAL A 387 -11.39 3.25 8.43
C VAL A 387 -12.08 3.06 7.10
N LEU A 388 -12.12 4.09 6.26
CA LEU A 388 -12.76 4.06 4.96
C LEU A 388 -12.12 3.01 4.03
N ASP A 389 -10.79 2.99 3.96
CA ASP A 389 -10.04 2.12 3.05
C ASP A 389 -10.13 0.63 3.45
N LEU A 390 -10.20 0.33 4.76
CA LEU A 390 -10.26 -1.03 5.27
C LEU A 390 -11.67 -1.63 5.31
N ILE A 391 -12.69 -0.79 5.46
CA ILE A 391 -14.06 -1.27 5.71
C ILE A 391 -14.93 -1.15 4.47
N GLU A 392 -14.86 -0.05 3.71
CA GLU A 392 -15.73 0.14 2.56
C GLU A 392 -15.30 -0.68 1.33
N PRO A 393 -16.26 -1.29 0.62
CA PRO A 393 -16.01 -1.86 -0.69
C PRO A 393 -15.85 -0.72 -1.70
N ARG A 394 -14.63 -0.30 -1.92
CA ARG A 394 -14.36 0.80 -2.84
C ARG A 394 -14.26 0.34 -4.27
N ARG A 395 -15.16 0.83 -5.11
CA ARG A 395 -14.93 0.87 -6.56
C ARG A 395 -13.96 2.01 -6.83
N ARG A 396 -12.75 1.65 -7.18
CA ARG A 396 -11.77 2.60 -7.63
C ARG A 396 -12.22 3.24 -8.92
N GLU A 397 -12.16 4.58 -9.03
CA GLU A 397 -12.25 5.25 -10.31
C GLU A 397 -11.22 4.66 -11.27
N LEU A 398 -11.68 4.11 -12.36
CA LEU A 398 -10.83 3.57 -13.40
C LEU A 398 -10.25 4.74 -14.19
N LEU A 399 -9.04 5.16 -13.82
CA LEU A 399 -8.32 6.15 -14.60
C LEU A 399 -7.79 5.53 -15.88
N HIS A 400 -8.00 6.22 -16.99
CA HIS A 400 -7.42 5.87 -18.27
C HIS A 400 -6.07 6.56 -18.46
N GLU A 401 -5.13 5.95 -19.18
CA GLU A 401 -3.86 6.57 -19.56
C GLU A 401 -4.06 7.79 -20.47
N TRP A 402 -5.13 7.76 -21.27
CA TRP A 402 -5.67 8.88 -22.03
C TRP A 402 -7.19 8.66 -22.21
N PRO A 403 -7.99 9.68 -22.62
CA PRO A 403 -9.42 9.48 -22.85
C PRO A 403 -9.68 8.27 -23.75
N GLU A 404 -10.54 7.35 -23.28
CA GLU A 404 -10.87 6.07 -23.95
C GLU A 404 -9.69 5.09 -24.11
N GLY A 405 -8.53 5.39 -23.55
CA GLY A 405 -7.35 4.53 -23.55
C GLY A 405 -7.43 3.40 -22.53
N PRO A 406 -6.37 2.56 -22.42
CA PRO A 406 -6.30 1.50 -21.44
C PRO A 406 -6.33 2.04 -20.00
N TYR A 407 -6.88 1.24 -19.11
CA TYR A 407 -6.88 1.58 -17.67
C TYR A 407 -5.47 1.65 -17.10
N VAL A 408 -5.23 2.69 -16.33
CA VAL A 408 -4.02 2.78 -15.51
C VAL A 408 -4.05 1.67 -14.47
N ARG A 409 -3.07 0.76 -14.54
CA ARG A 409 -2.94 -0.31 -13.55
C ARG A 409 -2.29 0.23 -12.29
N ASN A 410 -2.83 -0.14 -11.13
CA ASN A 410 -2.13 0.04 -9.86
C ASN A 410 -1.04 -1.01 -9.72
N TYR A 411 -0.06 -0.66 -8.91
CA TYR A 411 0.88 -1.61 -8.35
C TYR A 411 0.30 -2.14 -7.02
N ASP A 412 -0.79 -2.86 -7.09
CA ASP A 412 -1.46 -3.40 -5.91
C ASP A 412 -1.62 -4.91 -6.08
N GLY A 413 -1.06 -5.66 -5.17
CA GLY A 413 -1.23 -7.10 -5.05
C GLY A 413 -2.07 -7.48 -3.83
N ALA A 414 -2.74 -6.53 -3.18
CA ALA A 414 -3.53 -6.75 -1.99
C ALA A 414 -5.01 -6.40 -2.22
N ALA A 415 -5.90 -7.14 -1.60
CA ALA A 415 -7.31 -6.83 -1.52
C ALA A 415 -7.60 -6.12 -0.19
N TYR A 416 -8.44 -5.11 -0.26
CA TYR A 416 -8.88 -4.32 0.90
C TYR A 416 -10.23 -4.82 1.39
N THR A 417 -11.04 -4.02 2.04
CA THR A 417 -12.38 -4.39 2.51
C THR A 417 -12.34 -5.63 3.42
N MET A 418 -11.77 -5.44 4.60
CA MET A 418 -11.60 -6.51 5.59
C MET A 418 -12.92 -7.25 5.93
N PRO A 419 -14.07 -6.58 6.07
CA PRO A 419 -15.34 -7.29 6.31
C PRO A 419 -15.62 -8.36 5.27
N LEU A 420 -15.49 -8.05 3.99
CA LEU A 420 -15.73 -9.01 2.89
C LEU A 420 -14.71 -10.15 2.90
N GLN A 421 -13.43 -9.86 3.14
CA GLN A 421 -12.39 -10.89 3.18
C GLN A 421 -12.54 -11.85 4.36
N MET A 422 -13.04 -11.34 5.49
CA MET A 422 -13.15 -12.11 6.73
C MET A 422 -14.55 -12.70 6.96
N GLY A 423 -15.49 -12.43 6.08
CA GLY A 423 -16.87 -12.91 6.23
C GLY A 423 -17.59 -12.25 7.41
N VAL A 424 -17.34 -10.96 7.67
CA VAL A 424 -17.88 -10.22 8.81
C VAL A 424 -18.88 -9.18 8.31
N ALA A 425 -20.12 -9.23 8.81
CA ALA A 425 -21.08 -8.19 8.52
C ALA A 425 -20.67 -6.87 9.19
N ALA A 426 -20.64 -5.81 8.40
CA ALA A 426 -20.41 -4.45 8.84
C ALA A 426 -21.39 -3.53 8.09
N LEU A 427 -22.01 -2.61 8.81
CA LEU A 427 -23.08 -1.78 8.29
C LEU A 427 -22.69 -0.32 8.40
N ARG A 428 -22.91 0.43 7.33
CA ARG A 428 -22.66 1.86 7.28
C ARG A 428 -23.86 2.62 7.85
N VAL A 429 -23.57 3.57 8.73
CA VAL A 429 -24.53 4.47 9.37
C VAL A 429 -24.08 5.90 9.13
N ASP A 430 -24.89 6.68 8.43
CA ASP A 430 -24.59 8.09 8.12
C ASP A 430 -25.25 9.04 9.12
N ASP A 431 -26.41 8.69 9.64
CA ASP A 431 -27.13 9.48 10.62
C ASP A 431 -26.49 9.42 12.02
N ASP A 432 -26.72 10.48 12.79
CA ASP A 432 -26.37 10.53 14.21
C ASP A 432 -27.24 9.56 15.02
N PHE A 433 -26.63 8.84 15.95
CA PHE A 433 -27.31 7.98 16.90
C PHE A 433 -26.67 8.09 18.29
N GLU A 434 -27.43 7.78 19.31
CA GLU A 434 -26.94 7.80 20.69
C GLU A 434 -26.84 6.39 21.26
N VAL A 435 -25.69 6.07 21.83
CA VAL A 435 -25.45 4.80 22.53
C VAL A 435 -24.35 4.95 23.57
N ALA A 436 -24.52 4.31 24.71
CA ALA A 436 -23.46 4.22 25.70
C ALA A 436 -22.42 3.19 25.26
N THR A 437 -21.15 3.60 25.21
CA THR A 437 -20.06 2.76 24.75
C THR A 437 -18.89 2.68 25.73
N THR A 438 -18.07 1.65 25.57
CA THR A 438 -16.73 1.54 26.15
C THR A 438 -15.72 1.29 25.03
N PRO A 439 -14.46 1.73 25.18
CA PRO A 439 -13.43 1.38 24.21
C PRO A 439 -13.33 -0.14 24.06
N ALA A 440 -13.28 -0.63 22.83
CA ALA A 440 -13.01 -2.03 22.58
C ALA A 440 -11.57 -2.36 23.02
N MET A 441 -11.42 -3.43 23.77
CA MET A 441 -10.11 -3.87 24.23
C MET A 441 -9.46 -4.70 23.12
N GLY A 442 -8.62 -4.06 22.32
CA GLY A 442 -7.65 -4.73 21.47
C GLY A 442 -6.31 -4.83 22.21
N GLY A 443 -5.70 -5.96 22.16
CA GLY A 443 -4.31 -6.15 22.56
C GLY A 443 -3.57 -6.78 21.39
N PRO A 444 -2.22 -6.80 21.40
CA PRO A 444 -1.51 -7.57 20.42
C PRO A 444 -2.06 -9.01 20.49
N LEU A 445 -2.49 -9.52 19.32
CA LEU A 445 -2.96 -10.90 19.21
C LEU A 445 -1.83 -11.78 19.76
N THR A 446 -2.00 -12.29 20.97
CA THR A 446 -1.01 -13.21 21.54
C THR A 446 -1.11 -14.50 20.71
N PRO A 447 -0.10 -14.88 19.94
CA PRO A 447 -0.16 -16.11 19.19
C PRO A 447 -0.50 -17.24 20.17
N PRO A 448 -1.39 -18.17 19.81
CA PRO A 448 -1.60 -19.34 20.63
C PRO A 448 -0.23 -20.00 20.89
N ALA A 449 0.08 -20.29 22.14
CA ALA A 449 1.32 -20.97 22.48
C ALA A 449 1.44 -22.21 21.62
N LEU A 450 2.46 -22.26 20.77
CA LEU A 450 2.73 -23.44 19.96
C LEU A 450 2.82 -24.62 20.92
N PRO A 451 2.14 -25.74 20.66
CA PRO A 451 2.29 -26.92 21.46
C PRO A 451 3.78 -27.28 21.47
N THR A 452 4.39 -27.28 22.64
CA THR A 452 5.74 -27.76 22.80
C THR A 452 5.75 -29.22 22.29
N ALA A 453 6.36 -29.44 21.15
CA ALA A 453 6.62 -30.77 20.68
C ALA A 453 7.54 -31.41 21.76
N ASP A 454 7.03 -32.37 22.50
CA ASP A 454 7.86 -33.24 23.28
C ASP A 454 8.78 -33.98 22.30
N MET A 455 10.08 -33.58 22.29
CA MET A 455 11.13 -34.29 21.59
C MET A 455 11.59 -35.47 22.42
#